data_c476a0b8c471c99c862b8896fa279cf1
#
_entry.id   c476a0b8c471c99c862b8896fa279cf1
#
_cell.length_a   1.000
_cell.length_b   1.000
_cell.length_c   1.000
_cell.angle_alpha   90.00
_cell.angle_beta   90.00
_cell.angle_gamma   90.00
#
_symmetry.space_group_name_H-M   'P 1'
#
loop_
_entity.id
_entity.type
_entity.pdbx_description
1 polymer ?
#
loop_
_entity_poly.entity_id
_entity_poly.type
_entity_poly.pdbx_seq_one_letter_code
_entity_poly.pdbx_strand_id
1 'polypeptide(L)'
;MVRIKNRYLVCFISIQPQNSSSFIPGYPGCQKEDTAAMRLSESDLLTIIKQSVILAHGSLGFGKCMSRLRVIHWCPASGLLVVRCLRSVSVHIQTALSLVTYLDLSGQKRRAVIDIYYKSGTVRGCQKFLVKFYSHHLFSRSEQVFRTALSIAVERNMVSPYPPYINEES
;
A
#
# COMPACT_ATOMS: atom_id res chain seq x y z
N MET A 1 30.18 -4.01 12.55
CA MET A 1 29.22 -3.02 11.97
C MET A 1 27.84 -3.68 11.86
N VAL A 2 26.83 -3.21 12.59
CA VAL A 2 25.48 -3.80 12.57
C VAL A 2 24.72 -3.26 11.37
N ARG A 3 24.37 -4.11 10.40
CA ARG A 3 23.59 -3.73 9.24
C ARG A 3 22.10 -3.69 9.61
N ILE A 4 21.50 -2.51 9.54
CA ILE A 4 20.07 -2.34 9.76
C ILE A 4 19.29 -2.96 8.59
N LYS A 5 18.38 -3.89 8.93
CA LYS A 5 17.55 -4.59 7.94
C LYS A 5 16.16 -3.98 7.90
N ASN A 6 15.72 -3.56 6.73
CA ASN A 6 14.36 -3.06 6.47
C ASN A 6 13.46 -4.17 5.90
N ARG A 7 12.14 -3.92 5.98
CA ARG A 7 11.08 -4.65 5.27
C ARG A 7 10.19 -3.65 4.55
N TYR A 8 9.68 -4.10 3.43
CA TYR A 8 8.75 -3.37 2.59
C TYR A 8 7.46 -4.20 2.51
N LEU A 9 6.35 -3.59 2.85
CA LEU A 9 5.03 -4.19 2.83
C LEU A 9 4.26 -3.56 1.68
N VAL A 10 3.79 -4.36 0.75
CA VAL A 10 2.87 -3.91 -0.29
C VAL A 10 1.46 -4.20 0.20
N CYS A 11 0.69 -3.15 0.38
CA CYS A 11 -0.65 -3.19 0.93
C CYS A 11 -1.65 -2.67 -0.11
N PHE A 12 -2.85 -3.18 -0.04
CA PHE A 12 -3.99 -2.70 -0.82
C PHE A 12 -5.03 -2.12 0.14
N ILE A 13 -5.50 -0.92 -0.15
CA ILE A 13 -6.50 -0.23 0.65
C ILE A 13 -7.83 -0.28 -0.10
N SER A 14 -8.82 -0.96 0.50
CA SER A 14 -10.20 -0.97 0.03
C SER A 14 -11.03 -0.04 0.90
N ILE A 15 -11.75 0.91 0.30
CA ILE A 15 -12.62 1.86 1.00
C ILE A 15 -14.05 1.63 0.53
N GLN A 16 -15.00 1.57 1.47
CA GLN A 16 -16.41 1.40 1.15
C GLN A 16 -16.97 2.67 0.48
N PRO A 17 -17.61 2.55 -0.71
CA PRO A 17 -18.28 3.67 -1.35
C PRO A 17 -19.47 4.17 -0.53
N GLN A 18 -19.78 5.46 -0.62
CA GLN A 18 -20.85 6.10 0.20
C GLN A 18 -22.25 5.49 0.00
N ASN A 19 -22.52 4.96 -1.20
CA ASN A 19 -23.86 4.56 -1.61
C ASN A 19 -24.06 3.05 -1.78
N SER A 20 -23.12 2.22 -1.31
CA SER A 20 -23.26 0.77 -1.43
C SER A 20 -23.47 0.10 -0.08
N SER A 21 -24.56 -0.67 0.01
CA SER A 21 -24.86 -1.52 1.16
C SER A 21 -23.97 -2.78 1.22
N SER A 22 -23.33 -3.16 0.12
CA SER A 22 -22.46 -4.34 0.03
C SER A 22 -21.00 -3.93 -0.20
N PHE A 23 -20.18 -4.15 0.81
CA PHE A 23 -18.73 -3.98 0.75
C PHE A 23 -18.07 -5.35 0.72
N ILE A 24 -17.40 -5.68 -0.38
CA ILE A 24 -16.58 -6.90 -0.48
C ILE A 24 -15.12 -6.45 -0.43
N PRO A 25 -14.42 -6.65 0.71
CA PRO A 25 -13.01 -6.31 0.83
C PRO A 25 -12.15 -7.23 -0.05
N GLY A 26 -11.02 -6.72 -0.50
CA GLY A 26 -9.97 -7.54 -1.13
C GLY A 26 -10.06 -7.71 -2.65
N TYR A 27 -11.06 -7.14 -3.34
CA TYR A 27 -11.12 -7.19 -4.81
C TYR A 27 -10.58 -5.91 -5.44
N PRO A 28 -9.40 -5.92 -6.08
CA PRO A 28 -8.80 -4.74 -6.71
C PRO A 28 -9.55 -4.26 -7.97
N GLY A 29 -10.70 -4.84 -8.27
CA GLY A 29 -11.51 -4.51 -9.44
C GLY A 29 -12.80 -3.72 -9.17
N CYS A 30 -13.24 -3.60 -7.91
CA CYS A 30 -14.57 -3.08 -7.57
C CYS A 30 -14.62 -1.61 -7.13
N GLN A 31 -13.50 -0.89 -7.15
CA GLN A 31 -13.54 0.55 -6.88
C GLN A 31 -14.04 1.29 -8.13
N LYS A 32 -15.36 1.35 -8.30
CA LYS A 32 -15.95 2.39 -9.14
C LYS A 32 -15.55 3.72 -8.52
N GLU A 33 -14.78 4.50 -9.27
CA GLU A 33 -14.44 5.92 -9.11
C GLU A 33 -14.75 6.56 -7.75
N ASP A 34 -14.26 5.96 -6.65
CA ASP A 34 -14.42 6.56 -5.34
C ASP A 34 -13.36 7.66 -5.18
N THR A 35 -13.81 8.88 -5.48
CA THR A 35 -13.09 10.14 -5.23
C THR A 35 -12.47 10.22 -3.82
N ALA A 36 -12.88 9.35 -2.90
CA ALA A 36 -12.41 9.34 -1.53
C ALA A 36 -10.99 8.79 -1.37
N ALA A 37 -10.64 7.72 -2.08
CA ALA A 37 -9.27 7.19 -2.07
C ALA A 37 -8.29 8.18 -2.71
N MET A 38 -8.74 8.91 -3.73
CA MET A 38 -7.95 9.94 -4.41
C MET A 38 -7.60 11.15 -3.52
N ARG A 39 -8.29 11.35 -2.41
CA ARG A 39 -8.05 12.46 -1.47
C ARG A 39 -7.04 12.13 -0.37
N LEU A 40 -6.63 10.88 -0.23
CA LEU A 40 -5.65 10.49 0.78
C LEU A 40 -4.25 10.90 0.35
N SER A 41 -3.61 11.71 1.18
CA SER A 41 -2.19 12.04 1.03
C SER A 41 -1.30 10.99 1.73
N GLU A 42 -0.01 10.98 1.42
CA GLU A 42 0.95 10.10 2.12
C GLU A 42 1.06 10.43 3.60
N SER A 43 0.88 11.69 3.99
CA SER A 43 0.88 12.15 5.39
C SER A 43 -0.32 11.60 6.15
N ASP A 44 -1.51 11.59 5.52
CA ASP A 44 -2.72 11.03 6.13
C ASP A 44 -2.58 9.54 6.36
N LEU A 45 -2.05 8.83 5.36
CA LEU A 45 -1.76 7.39 5.48
C LEU A 45 -0.76 7.09 6.60
N LEU A 46 0.30 7.89 6.72
CA LEU A 46 1.24 7.75 7.83
C LEU A 46 0.57 7.98 9.18
N THR A 47 -0.32 8.97 9.27
CA THR A 47 -1.08 9.28 10.49
C THR A 47 -2.01 8.13 10.86
N ILE A 48 -2.72 7.59 9.90
CA ILE A 48 -3.58 6.41 10.08
C ILE A 48 -2.78 5.20 10.58
N ILE A 49 -1.64 4.91 9.94
CA ILE A 49 -0.78 3.81 10.36
C ILE A 49 -0.27 4.03 11.78
N LYS A 50 0.13 5.25 12.14
CA LYS A 50 0.57 5.61 13.48
C LYS A 50 -0.53 5.38 14.52
N GLN A 51 -1.73 5.86 14.25
CA GLN A 51 -2.89 5.66 15.13
C GLN A 51 -3.21 4.19 15.31
N SER A 52 -3.20 3.41 14.23
CA SER A 52 -3.43 1.98 14.25
C SER A 52 -2.38 1.24 15.09
N VAL A 53 -1.11 1.62 14.98
CA VAL A 53 -0.03 1.03 15.80
C VAL A 53 -0.21 1.38 17.28
N ILE A 54 -0.64 2.59 17.62
CA ILE A 54 -0.95 2.98 19.00
C ILE A 54 -2.09 2.16 19.56
N LEU A 55 -3.15 1.97 18.79
CA LEU A 55 -4.32 1.19 19.20
C LEU A 55 -3.98 -0.30 19.40
N ALA A 56 -3.16 -0.88 18.52
CA ALA A 56 -2.81 -2.29 18.56
C ALA A 56 -1.73 -2.62 19.60
N HIS A 57 -0.76 -1.73 19.82
CA HIS A 57 0.47 -2.05 20.56
C HIS A 57 0.81 -1.03 21.67
N GLY A 58 -0.04 -0.03 21.86
CA GLY A 58 0.17 1.02 22.86
C GLY A 58 1.38 1.92 22.55
N SER A 59 1.71 2.79 23.51
CA SER A 59 2.81 3.78 23.38
C SER A 59 4.20 3.14 23.26
N LEU A 60 4.46 2.04 23.94
CA LEU A 60 5.72 1.30 23.84
C LEU A 60 5.91 0.67 22.45
N GLY A 61 4.87 0.07 21.91
CA GLY A 61 4.87 -0.48 20.56
C GLY A 61 5.07 0.62 19.51
N PHE A 62 4.39 1.75 19.70
CA PHE A 62 4.53 2.93 18.86
C PHE A 62 5.98 3.42 18.81
N GLY A 63 6.64 3.65 19.96
CA GLY A 63 8.03 4.11 20.00
C GLY A 63 9.00 3.19 19.24
N LYS A 64 8.81 1.86 19.34
CA LYS A 64 9.61 0.88 18.59
C LYS A 64 9.35 0.91 17.09
N CYS A 65 8.09 1.09 16.67
CA CYS A 65 7.69 1.02 15.27
C CYS A 65 8.05 2.27 14.48
N MET A 66 8.06 3.45 15.13
CA MET A 66 8.18 4.74 14.43
C MET A 66 9.56 5.05 13.87
N SER A 67 10.63 4.46 14.39
CA SER A 67 12.01 4.88 14.08
C SER A 67 12.36 4.88 12.59
N ARG A 68 11.71 4.06 11.78
CA ARG A 68 11.94 3.99 10.32
C ARG A 68 10.68 3.69 9.50
N LEU A 69 9.53 3.95 10.05
CA LEU A 69 8.27 3.82 9.33
C LEU A 69 8.15 4.97 8.31
N ARG A 70 8.00 4.62 7.03
CA ARG A 70 7.76 5.57 5.95
C ARG A 70 6.86 4.97 4.88
N VAL A 71 5.98 5.77 4.31
CA VAL A 71 5.34 5.48 3.03
C VAL A 71 6.38 5.72 1.94
N ILE A 72 6.59 4.75 1.08
CA ILE A 72 7.53 4.82 -0.04
C ILE A 72 6.79 5.09 -1.34
N HIS A 73 5.60 4.56 -1.47
CA HIS A 73 4.78 4.70 -2.65
C HIS A 73 3.31 4.65 -2.26
N TRP A 74 2.53 5.53 -2.83
CA TRP A 74 1.08 5.54 -2.75
C TRP A 74 0.49 5.83 -4.13
N CYS A 75 -0.38 4.97 -4.61
CA CYS A 75 -1.12 5.16 -5.84
C CYS A 75 -2.62 5.17 -5.54
N PRO A 76 -3.26 6.35 -5.46
CA PRO A 76 -4.68 6.46 -5.16
C PRO A 76 -5.57 5.73 -6.17
N ALA A 77 -5.20 5.77 -7.47
CA ALA A 77 -5.97 5.14 -8.54
C ALA A 77 -6.07 3.61 -8.41
N SER A 78 -5.04 2.96 -7.87
CA SER A 78 -5.01 1.51 -7.67
C SER A 78 -5.25 1.09 -6.24
N GLY A 79 -5.25 2.02 -5.27
CA GLY A 79 -5.32 1.71 -3.85
C GLY A 79 -4.07 1.02 -3.29
N LEU A 80 -2.96 1.02 -4.05
CA LEU A 80 -1.71 0.37 -3.65
C LEU A 80 -0.81 1.28 -2.83
N LEU A 81 -0.38 0.77 -1.69
CA LEU A 81 0.48 1.43 -0.73
C LEU A 81 1.73 0.57 -0.48
N VAL A 82 2.91 1.18 -0.49
CA VAL A 82 4.15 0.52 -0.07
C VAL A 82 4.70 1.19 1.17
N VAL A 83 4.79 0.43 2.25
CA VAL A 83 5.29 0.90 3.55
C VAL A 83 6.65 0.28 3.84
N ARG A 84 7.62 1.11 4.23
CA ARG A 84 8.92 0.66 4.72
C ARG A 84 8.94 0.69 6.24
N CYS A 85 9.45 -0.37 6.85
CA CYS A 85 9.64 -0.49 8.29
C CYS A 85 10.91 -1.27 8.62
N LEU A 86 11.31 -1.28 9.89
CA LEU A 86 12.37 -2.16 10.37
C LEU A 86 11.91 -3.63 10.34
N ARG A 87 12.86 -4.54 10.08
CA ARG A 87 12.60 -5.99 10.09
C ARG A 87 12.03 -6.47 11.43
N SER A 88 12.58 -5.99 12.53
CA SER A 88 12.21 -6.40 13.89
C SER A 88 10.74 -6.07 14.25
N VAL A 89 10.21 -4.97 13.71
CA VAL A 89 8.85 -4.50 14.00
C VAL A 89 7.85 -4.77 12.87
N SER A 90 8.28 -5.46 11.82
CA SER A 90 7.42 -5.67 10.65
C SER A 90 6.14 -6.44 10.97
N VAL A 91 6.18 -7.36 11.93
CA VAL A 91 4.99 -8.13 12.37
C VAL A 91 4.00 -7.21 13.10
N HIS A 92 4.49 -6.36 13.99
CA HIS A 92 3.64 -5.40 14.71
C HIS A 92 2.90 -4.46 13.75
N ILE A 93 3.61 -3.98 12.71
CA ILE A 93 2.99 -3.11 11.71
C ILE A 93 1.98 -3.89 10.85
N GLN A 94 2.27 -5.15 10.50
CA GLN A 94 1.32 -6.00 9.79
C GLN A 94 0.03 -6.18 10.62
N THR A 95 0.15 -6.55 11.89
CA THR A 95 -1.00 -6.71 12.79
C THR A 95 -1.79 -5.40 12.90
N ALA A 96 -1.11 -4.28 13.10
CA ALA A 96 -1.77 -2.97 13.20
C ALA A 96 -2.54 -2.62 11.92
N LEU A 97 -1.97 -2.85 10.74
CA LEU A 97 -2.62 -2.59 9.45
C LEU A 97 -3.86 -3.45 9.25
N SER A 98 -3.79 -4.74 9.60
CA SER A 98 -4.93 -5.67 9.47
C SER A 98 -6.09 -5.34 10.43
N LEU A 99 -5.85 -4.58 11.49
CA LEU A 99 -6.87 -4.14 12.44
C LEU A 99 -7.55 -2.82 12.03
N VAL A 100 -7.12 -2.19 10.95
CA VAL A 100 -7.77 -0.97 10.44
C VAL A 100 -9.13 -1.34 9.83
N THR A 101 -10.20 -0.85 10.43
CA THR A 101 -11.58 -1.05 9.96
C THR A 101 -12.24 0.22 9.46
N TYR A 102 -11.71 1.37 9.83
CA TYR A 102 -12.22 2.68 9.44
C TYR A 102 -11.08 3.65 9.15
N LEU A 103 -11.32 4.52 8.18
CA LEU A 103 -10.48 5.66 7.85
C LEU A 103 -11.26 6.94 8.07
N ASP A 104 -10.64 7.93 8.69
CA ASP A 104 -11.17 9.28 8.79
C ASP A 104 -10.73 10.08 7.56
N LEU A 105 -11.70 10.41 6.72
CA LEU A 105 -11.52 11.14 5.47
C LEU A 105 -12.20 12.49 5.59
N SER A 106 -11.46 13.52 5.96
CA SER A 106 -11.97 14.89 6.08
C SER A 106 -13.20 14.98 7.02
N GLY A 107 -13.11 14.31 8.17
CA GLY A 107 -14.19 14.31 9.19
C GLY A 107 -15.30 13.28 8.94
N GLN A 108 -15.19 12.48 7.88
CA GLN A 108 -16.12 11.38 7.61
C GLN A 108 -15.43 10.03 7.85
N LYS A 109 -15.93 9.26 8.81
CA LYS A 109 -15.48 7.89 9.03
C LYS A 109 -16.03 6.96 7.95
N ARG A 110 -15.13 6.35 7.18
CA ARG A 110 -15.50 5.35 6.17
C ARG A 110 -14.92 3.99 6.52
N ARG A 111 -15.71 2.98 6.26
CA ARG A 111 -15.23 1.60 6.41
C ARG A 111 -14.13 1.33 5.40
N ALA A 112 -13.03 0.78 5.87
CA ALA A 112 -11.90 0.45 5.03
C ALA A 112 -11.18 -0.80 5.54
N VAL A 113 -10.52 -1.50 4.64
CA VAL A 113 -9.69 -2.66 4.96
C VAL A 113 -8.34 -2.47 4.29
N ILE A 114 -7.28 -2.80 5.01
CA ILE A 114 -5.91 -2.78 4.50
C ILE A 114 -5.39 -4.21 4.44
N ASP A 115 -5.32 -4.75 3.23
CA ASP A 115 -4.79 -6.08 2.98
C ASP A 115 -3.31 -6.03 2.63
N ILE A 116 -2.53 -6.96 3.17
CA ILE A 116 -1.09 -7.05 2.90
C ILE A 116 -0.87 -8.14 1.87
N TYR A 117 -0.54 -7.74 0.64
CA TYR A 117 -0.36 -8.67 -0.48
C TYR A 117 1.05 -9.25 -0.57
N TYR A 118 2.05 -8.44 -0.19
CA TYR A 118 3.42 -8.89 -0.37
C TYR A 118 4.37 -8.26 0.66
N LYS A 119 5.37 -9.02 1.08
CA LYS A 119 6.42 -8.59 2.01
C LYS A 119 7.79 -8.90 1.42
N SER A 120 8.62 -7.88 1.29
CA SER A 120 9.99 -8.01 0.75
C SER A 120 11.05 -7.45 1.69
N GLY A 121 12.27 -7.92 1.52
CA GLY A 121 13.46 -7.33 2.14
C GLY A 121 14.10 -6.21 1.32
N THR A 122 13.67 -6.04 0.07
CA THR A 122 14.27 -5.09 -0.90
C THR A 122 13.19 -4.34 -1.67
N VAL A 123 13.51 -3.13 -2.10
CA VAL A 123 12.64 -2.32 -2.99
C VAL A 123 12.42 -3.05 -4.31
N ARG A 124 13.49 -3.63 -4.88
CA ARG A 124 13.41 -4.38 -6.15
C ARG A 124 12.41 -5.54 -6.11
N GLY A 125 12.30 -6.23 -4.96
CA GLY A 125 11.27 -7.27 -4.78
C GLY A 125 9.85 -6.71 -4.85
N CYS A 126 9.62 -5.53 -4.24
CA CYS A 126 8.33 -4.84 -4.33
C CYS A 126 8.03 -4.36 -5.75
N GLN A 127 9.03 -3.83 -6.45
CA GLN A 127 8.88 -3.41 -7.85
C GLN A 127 8.43 -4.57 -8.74
N LYS A 128 9.11 -5.71 -8.65
CA LYS A 128 8.72 -6.92 -9.40
C LYS A 128 7.29 -7.36 -9.08
N PHE A 129 6.90 -7.31 -7.82
CA PHE A 129 5.53 -7.63 -7.42
C PHE A 129 4.53 -6.63 -7.99
N LEU A 130 4.80 -5.32 -7.90
CA LEU A 130 3.93 -4.27 -8.45
C LEU A 130 3.72 -4.42 -9.95
N VAL A 131 4.79 -4.67 -10.71
CA VAL A 131 4.69 -4.91 -12.16
C VAL A 131 3.77 -6.12 -12.43
N LYS A 132 3.97 -7.23 -11.72
CA LYS A 132 3.13 -8.41 -11.84
C LYS A 132 1.67 -8.12 -11.47
N PHE A 133 1.45 -7.38 -10.39
CA PHE A 133 0.13 -6.99 -9.94
C PHE A 133 -0.58 -6.13 -11.00
N TYR A 134 0.08 -5.10 -11.51
CA TYR A 134 -0.48 -4.24 -12.55
C TYR A 134 -0.76 -5.01 -13.84
N SER A 135 0.12 -5.92 -14.24
CA SER A 135 -0.11 -6.73 -15.44
C SER A 135 -1.31 -7.68 -15.31
N HIS A 136 -1.58 -8.23 -14.12
CA HIS A 136 -2.69 -9.17 -13.93
C HIS A 136 -4.03 -8.50 -13.61
N HIS A 137 -4.01 -7.42 -12.82
CA HIS A 137 -5.23 -6.84 -12.25
C HIS A 137 -5.72 -5.56 -12.90
N LEU A 138 -4.84 -4.82 -13.60
CA LEU A 138 -5.21 -3.55 -14.23
C LEU A 138 -5.33 -3.64 -15.76
N PHE A 139 -4.89 -4.74 -16.37
CA PHE A 139 -5.07 -4.95 -17.81
C PHE A 139 -6.55 -5.01 -18.23
N SER A 140 -7.44 -5.38 -17.31
CA SER A 140 -8.90 -5.39 -17.55
C SER A 140 -9.57 -4.03 -17.34
N ARG A 141 -8.86 -3.05 -16.78
CA ARG A 141 -9.36 -1.69 -16.57
C ARG A 141 -8.60 -0.73 -17.45
N SER A 142 -9.33 -0.01 -18.25
CA SER A 142 -8.90 0.99 -19.22
C SER A 142 -7.38 1.31 -19.22
N GLU A 143 -6.78 1.15 -20.35
CA GLU A 143 -5.35 1.43 -20.65
C GLU A 143 -4.84 2.75 -20.04
N GLN A 144 -5.73 3.68 -19.79
CA GLN A 144 -5.49 4.99 -19.20
C GLN A 144 -5.08 4.92 -17.72
N VAL A 145 -5.74 4.11 -16.91
CA VAL A 145 -5.42 3.95 -15.46
C VAL A 145 -4.09 3.24 -15.30
N PHE A 146 -3.81 2.25 -16.14
CA PHE A 146 -2.54 1.54 -16.15
C PHE A 146 -1.37 2.49 -16.50
N ARG A 147 -1.50 3.30 -17.55
CA ARG A 147 -0.49 4.27 -17.95
C ARG A 147 -0.22 5.30 -16.85
N THR A 148 -1.26 5.82 -16.21
CA THR A 148 -1.11 6.79 -15.12
C THR A 148 -0.43 6.16 -13.90
N ALA A 149 -0.84 4.97 -13.49
CA ALA A 149 -0.24 4.28 -12.36
C ALA A 149 1.24 3.91 -12.61
N LEU A 150 1.56 3.49 -13.84
CA LEU A 150 2.92 3.15 -14.23
C LEU A 150 3.82 4.39 -14.28
N SER A 151 3.35 5.53 -14.83
CA SER A 151 4.11 6.77 -14.89
C SER A 151 4.46 7.27 -13.49
N ILE A 152 3.51 7.28 -12.56
CA ILE A 152 3.76 7.67 -11.16
C ILE A 152 4.79 6.75 -10.50
N ALA A 153 4.73 5.45 -10.76
CA ALA A 153 5.68 4.49 -10.20
C ALA A 153 7.09 4.66 -10.77
N VAL A 154 7.20 5.03 -12.06
CA VAL A 154 8.47 5.33 -12.74
C VAL A 154 9.07 6.65 -12.22
N GLU A 155 8.28 7.71 -12.14
CA GLU A 155 8.71 9.02 -11.62
C GLU A 155 9.27 8.92 -10.19
N ARG A 156 8.72 8.01 -9.36
CA ARG A 156 9.21 7.76 -8.01
C ARG A 156 10.33 6.73 -7.91
N ASN A 157 10.95 6.35 -9.03
CA ASN A 157 11.97 5.30 -9.07
C ASN A 157 11.55 3.96 -8.43
N MET A 158 10.25 3.69 -8.39
CA MET A 158 9.70 2.43 -7.86
C MET A 158 9.70 1.32 -8.91
N VAL A 159 9.56 1.68 -10.19
CA VAL A 159 9.59 0.77 -11.33
C VAL A 159 10.61 1.30 -12.34
N SER A 160 11.49 0.43 -12.83
CA SER A 160 12.40 0.80 -13.92
C SER A 160 11.60 1.05 -15.20
N PRO A 161 11.89 2.12 -15.95
CA PRO A 161 11.24 2.37 -17.25
C PRO A 161 11.57 1.29 -18.30
N TYR A 162 12.60 0.49 -18.07
CA TYR A 162 12.96 -0.61 -18.96
C TYR A 162 12.33 -1.92 -18.46
N PRO A 163 11.64 -2.69 -19.34
CA PRO A 163 11.19 -4.02 -19.00
C PRO A 163 12.40 -4.87 -18.58
N PRO A 164 12.27 -5.73 -17.57
CA PRO A 164 13.32 -6.68 -17.25
C PRO A 164 13.59 -7.50 -18.51
N TYR A 165 14.85 -7.58 -18.92
CA TYR A 165 15.28 -8.49 -19.98
C TYR A 165 14.74 -9.88 -19.65
N ILE A 166 13.80 -10.36 -20.44
CA ILE A 166 13.41 -11.76 -20.46
C ILE A 166 14.57 -12.42 -21.17
N ASN A 167 15.48 -13.00 -20.40
CA ASN A 167 16.40 -13.97 -20.98
C ASN A 167 15.52 -15.15 -21.37
N GLU A 168 15.14 -15.22 -22.63
CA GLU A 168 14.75 -16.45 -23.27
C GLU A 168 16.02 -17.30 -23.36
N GLU A 169 16.30 -18.06 -22.32
CA GLU A 169 17.19 -19.19 -22.43
C GLU A 169 16.37 -20.38 -22.90
N SER A 170 16.74 -20.81 -24.07
CA SER A 170 16.38 -21.99 -24.85
C SER A 170 16.37 -23.28 -24.04
#